data_6ca42b394050b05645dce6bc97c7e9ce
#
_entry.id   6ca42b394050b05645dce6bc97c7e9ce
#
_cell.length_a   1.000
_cell.length_b   1.000
_cell.length_c   1.000
_cell.angle_alpha   90.00
_cell.angle_beta   90.00
_cell.angle_gamma   90.00
#
_symmetry.space_group_name_H-M   'P 1'
#
loop_
_entity.id
_entity.type
_entity.pdbx_description
1 polymer ?
#
loop_
_entity_poly.entity_id
_entity_poly.type
_entity_poly.pdbx_seq_one_letter_code
_entity_poly.pdbx_strand_id
1 'polypeptide(L)' 'MNPAAAFGHALRSFRMSLRLSQERLAQESGLDRSYISLLERGIRQPSLTTILQIAQALNLPARELVAKVEEELLENSKD' A
#
# COMPACT_ATOMS: atom_id res chain seq x y z
N MET A 1 -11.99 -8.77 -5.69
CA MET A 1 -11.13 -8.10 -4.67
C MET A 1 -11.64 -6.70 -4.44
N ASN A 2 -11.73 -6.26 -3.21
CA ASN A 2 -12.18 -4.91 -2.89
C ASN A 2 -10.98 -3.93 -2.85
N PRO A 3 -11.25 -2.61 -2.87
CA PRO A 3 -10.16 -1.62 -2.89
C PRO A 3 -9.18 -1.72 -1.72
N ALA A 4 -9.65 -2.04 -0.52
CA ALA A 4 -8.77 -2.17 0.64
C ALA A 4 -7.78 -3.32 0.44
N ALA A 5 -8.25 -4.47 -0.04
CA ALA A 5 -7.38 -5.62 -0.33
C ALA A 5 -6.43 -5.30 -1.48
N ALA A 6 -6.92 -4.63 -2.52
CA ALA A 6 -6.09 -4.25 -3.66
C ALA A 6 -4.98 -3.28 -3.22
N PHE A 7 -5.31 -2.32 -2.36
CA PHE A 7 -4.31 -1.42 -1.82
C PHE A 7 -3.26 -2.18 -1.01
N GLY A 8 -3.70 -3.12 -0.17
CA GLY A 8 -2.78 -3.93 0.63
C GLY A 8 -1.80 -4.70 -0.23
N HIS A 9 -2.27 -5.30 -1.31
CA HIS A 9 -1.42 -6.01 -2.28
C HIS A 9 -0.43 -5.07 -2.95
N ALA A 10 -0.90 -3.91 -3.40
CA ALA A 10 -0.05 -2.91 -4.05
C ALA A 10 1.05 -2.43 -3.10
N LEU A 11 0.66 -2.12 -1.87
CA LEU A 11 1.60 -1.64 -0.85
C LEU A 11 2.68 -2.69 -0.59
N ARG A 12 2.27 -3.92 -0.34
CA ARG A 12 3.20 -5.01 -0.09
C ARG A 12 4.14 -5.24 -1.27
N SER A 13 3.62 -5.20 -2.48
CA SER A 13 4.41 -5.38 -3.70
C SER A 13 5.53 -4.33 -3.81
N PHE A 14 5.18 -3.06 -3.64
CA PHE A 14 6.18 -1.99 -3.68
C PHE A 14 7.18 -2.11 -2.53
N ARG A 15 6.67 -2.38 -1.32
CA ARG A 15 7.54 -2.51 -0.16
C ARG A 15 8.58 -3.61 -0.36
N MET A 16 8.13 -4.78 -0.81
CA MET A 16 9.02 -5.92 -1.00
C MET A 16 10.01 -5.69 -2.15
N SER A 17 9.57 -5.04 -3.22
CA SER A 17 10.47 -4.74 -4.34
C SER A 17 11.59 -3.77 -3.92
N LEU A 18 11.32 -2.92 -2.93
CA LEU A 18 12.31 -2.01 -2.38
C LEU A 18 13.08 -2.62 -1.22
N ARG A 19 12.79 -3.87 -0.88
CA ARG A 19 13.43 -4.60 0.22
C ARG A 19 13.28 -3.93 1.57
N LEU A 20 12.11 -3.30 1.79
CA LEU A 20 11.79 -2.68 3.07
C LEU A 20 10.99 -3.64 3.93
N SER A 21 11.31 -3.68 5.23
CA SER A 21 10.46 -4.37 6.19
C SER A 21 9.25 -3.49 6.51
N GLN A 22 8.22 -4.08 7.10
CA GLN A 22 7.08 -3.29 7.58
C GLN A 22 7.54 -2.26 8.61
N GLU A 23 8.45 -2.65 9.48
CA GLU A 23 9.00 -1.76 10.50
C GLU A 23 9.72 -0.57 9.88
N ARG A 24 10.54 -0.82 8.86
CA ARG A 24 11.25 0.27 8.18
C ARG A 24 10.29 1.21 7.47
N LEU A 25 9.28 0.66 6.80
CA LEU A 25 8.29 1.51 6.16
C LEU A 25 7.53 2.34 7.19
N ALA A 26 7.20 1.76 8.34
CA ALA A 26 6.56 2.50 9.42
C ALA A 26 7.42 3.67 9.88
N GLN A 27 8.71 3.45 10.08
CA GLN A 27 9.64 4.51 10.46
C GLN A 27 9.70 5.62 9.41
N GLU A 28 9.82 5.25 8.15
CA GLU A 28 9.95 6.22 7.06
C GLU A 28 8.65 7.00 6.82
N SER A 29 7.49 6.38 7.07
CA SER A 29 6.20 7.02 6.83
C SER A 29 5.64 7.75 8.04
N GLY A 30 6.20 7.51 9.23
CA GLY A 30 5.66 8.05 10.47
C GLY A 30 4.38 7.35 10.92
N LEU A 31 4.11 6.15 10.41
CA LEU A 31 2.94 5.35 10.77
C LEU A 31 3.35 4.19 11.67
N ASP A 32 2.40 3.65 12.43
CA ASP A 32 2.67 2.48 13.25
C ASP A 32 2.85 1.24 12.40
N ARG A 33 3.77 0.36 12.78
CA ARG A 33 3.97 -0.91 12.09
C ARG A 33 2.68 -1.75 12.07
N SER A 34 1.94 -1.75 13.19
CA SER A 34 0.68 -2.52 13.26
C SER A 34 -0.34 -1.99 12.25
N TYR A 35 -0.35 -0.68 12.01
CA TYR A 35 -1.23 -0.10 11.02
C TYR A 35 -0.82 -0.50 9.59
N ILE A 36 0.49 -0.48 9.31
CA ILE A 36 1.01 -0.95 8.02
C ILE A 36 0.56 -2.41 7.79
N SER A 37 0.67 -3.25 8.82
CA SER A 37 0.24 -4.64 8.72
C SER A 37 -1.25 -4.76 8.39
N LEU A 38 -2.10 -3.95 9.05
CA LEU A 38 -3.54 -3.95 8.79
C LEU A 38 -3.86 -3.52 7.36
N LEU A 39 -3.13 -2.53 6.84
CA LEU A 39 -3.30 -2.08 5.47
C LEU A 39 -2.92 -3.19 4.48
N GLU A 40 -1.80 -3.86 4.72
CA GLU A 40 -1.33 -4.93 3.81
C GLU A 40 -2.27 -6.12 3.80
N ARG A 41 -2.95 -6.38 4.91
CA ARG A 41 -3.91 -7.48 5.00
C ARG A 41 -5.30 -7.09 4.50
N GLY A 42 -5.49 -5.86 4.08
CA GLY A 42 -6.77 -5.40 3.56
C GLY A 42 -7.84 -5.20 4.62
N ILE A 43 -7.46 -5.11 5.89
CA ILE A 43 -8.39 -4.96 7.01
C ILE A 43 -8.79 -3.50 7.21
N ARG A 44 -7.93 -2.57 6.81
CA ARG A 44 -8.17 -1.12 6.92
C ARG A 44 -8.10 -0.48 5.54
N GLN A 45 -8.93 0.54 5.36
CA GLN A 45 -8.95 1.37 4.17
C GLN A 45 -8.12 2.62 4.46
N PRO A 46 -7.08 2.94 3.68
CA PRO A 46 -6.31 4.14 3.94
C PRO A 46 -7.06 5.40 3.52
N SER A 47 -6.85 6.48 4.24
CA SER A 47 -7.31 7.80 3.82
C SER A 47 -6.39 8.30 2.70
N LEU A 48 -6.81 9.34 2.00
CA LEU A 48 -5.95 9.97 1.01
C LEU A 48 -4.64 10.47 1.64
N THR A 49 -4.73 11.07 2.83
CA THR A 49 -3.54 11.53 3.56
C THR A 49 -2.57 10.38 3.80
N THR A 50 -3.07 9.23 4.24
CA THR A 50 -2.24 8.05 4.48
C THR A 50 -1.58 7.56 3.19
N ILE A 51 -2.31 7.55 2.08
CA ILE A 51 -1.77 7.15 0.78
C ILE A 51 -0.60 8.05 0.40
N LEU A 52 -0.76 9.36 0.57
CA LEU A 52 0.29 10.33 0.25
C LEU A 52 1.53 10.15 1.15
N GLN A 53 1.32 9.88 2.45
CA GLN A 53 2.42 9.60 3.37
C GLN A 53 3.20 8.36 2.98
N ILE A 54 2.49 7.30 2.64
CA ILE A 54 3.11 6.02 2.25
C ILE A 54 3.87 6.20 0.93
N ALA A 55 3.26 6.85 -0.05
CA ALA A 55 3.91 7.09 -1.34
C ALA A 55 5.21 7.86 -1.16
N GLN A 56 5.19 8.87 -0.29
CA GLN A 56 6.39 9.65 0.00
C GLN A 56 7.48 8.77 0.62
N ALA A 57 7.10 7.92 1.56
CA ALA A 57 8.05 6.99 2.20
C ALA A 57 8.64 5.98 1.21
N LEU A 58 7.84 5.58 0.22
CA LEU A 58 8.30 4.67 -0.83
C LEU A 58 9.05 5.40 -1.96
N ASN A 59 9.14 6.72 -1.86
CA ASN A 59 9.77 7.58 -2.86
C ASN A 59 9.12 7.43 -4.24
N LEU A 60 7.79 7.36 -4.25
CA LEU A 60 6.98 7.24 -5.46
C LEU A 60 5.96 8.37 -5.52
N PRO A 61 5.56 8.79 -6.73
CA PRO A 61 4.34 9.60 -6.83
C PRO A 61 3.14 8.75 -6.40
N ALA A 62 2.21 9.34 -5.67
CA ALA A 62 1.03 8.61 -5.20
C ALA A 62 0.22 8.01 -6.36
N ARG A 63 0.24 8.65 -7.54
CA ARG A 63 -0.45 8.11 -8.72
C ARG A 63 0.04 6.72 -9.12
N GLU A 64 1.33 6.43 -8.89
CA GLU A 64 1.85 5.10 -9.20
C GLU A 64 1.33 4.05 -8.24
N LEU A 65 1.20 4.41 -6.97
CA LEU A 65 0.61 3.51 -5.98
C LEU A 65 -0.85 3.22 -6.33
N VAL A 66 -1.61 4.26 -6.67
CA VAL A 66 -3.02 4.11 -7.06
C VAL A 66 -3.15 3.34 -8.38
N ALA A 67 -2.24 3.57 -9.33
CA ALA A 67 -2.25 2.82 -10.59
C ALA A 67 -2.08 1.33 -10.33
N LYS A 68 -1.21 0.96 -9.40
CA LYS A 68 -1.04 -0.45 -9.03
C LYS A 68 -2.31 -1.02 -8.39
N VAL A 69 -3.00 -0.22 -7.59
CA VAL A 69 -4.29 -0.62 -7.02
C VAL A 69 -5.29 -0.94 -8.14
N GLU A 70 -5.36 -0.07 -9.14
CA GLU A 70 -6.25 -0.28 -10.29
C GLU A 70 -5.89 -1.55 -11.05
N GLU A 71 -4.60 -1.80 -11.27
CA GLU A 71 -4.13 -3.03 -11.92
C GLU A 71 -4.57 -4.27 -11.14
N GLU A 72 -4.41 -4.24 -9.82
CA GLU A 72 -4.82 -5.36 -8.96
C GLU A 72 -6.32 -5.63 -9.08
N LEU A 73 -7.12 -4.56 -9.10
CA LEU A 73 -8.56 -4.68 -9.24
C LEU A 73 -8.95 -5.27 -10.60
N LEU A 74 -8.30 -4.85 -11.67
CA LEU A 74 -8.56 -5.36 -13.01
C LEU A 74 -8.20 -6.83 -13.14
N GLU A 75 -7.03 -7.22 -12.63
CA GLU A 75 -6.57 -8.60 -12.71
C GLU A 75 -7.50 -9.55 -11.95
N ASN A 76 -8.03 -9.10 -10.83
CA ASN A 76 -8.87 -9.93 -9.96
C ASN A 76 -10.35 -9.85 -10.30
N SER A 77 -10.73 -9.12 -11.34
CA SER A 77 -12.11 -9.02 -11.78
C SER A 77 -12.40 -9.83 -13.04
N LYS A 78 -11.42 -10.57 -13.55
CA LYS A 78 -11.53 -11.31 -14.80
C LYS A 78 -12.16 -12.69 -14.68
N ASP A 79 -12.57 -13.08 -13.52
CA ASP A 79 -13.18 -14.41 -13.29
C ASP A 79 -14.63 -14.47 -13.70
#